data_3bfb3f4e5b6f9216ad177e35bf768bbd
#
_entry.id   3bfb3f4e5b6f9216ad177e35bf768bbd
#
_cell.length_a   1.000
_cell.length_b   1.000
_cell.length_c   1.000
_cell.angle_alpha   90.00
_cell.angle_beta   90.00
_cell.angle_gamma   90.00
#
_symmetry.space_group_name_H-M   'P 1'
#
loop_
_entity.id
_entity.type
_entity.pdbx_description
1 polymer ?
#
loop_
_entity_poly.entity_id
_entity_poly.type
_entity_poly.pdbx_seq_one_letter_code
_entity_poly.pdbx_strand_id
1 'polypeptide(L)'
;YNIIMIATNVFFIHFVCYWIMVYLYDKNVFYDWTIVLDRPVRLSLKNQILYTYPTINLLFRYYPINYDNFLFSFSYLPILAVVGDIYFYITHRPLHTKMLFKYHQSHHTGKIRVAKALDGDGIEHIVGNLGSVISGILLLQYIGFIINIYILGLWVGIATITTCYSH
;
A
#
# COMPACT_ATOMS: atom_id res chain seq x y z
N TYR A 1 -19.30 -15.93 -0.76
CA TYR A 1 -19.01 -14.49 -0.78
C TYR A 1 -18.38 -14.11 -2.12
N ASN A 2 -18.79 -12.97 -2.69
CA ASN A 2 -18.28 -12.51 -3.96
C ASN A 2 -16.84 -11.98 -3.75
N ILE A 3 -15.86 -12.58 -4.42
CA ILE A 3 -14.43 -12.22 -4.34
C ILE A 3 -14.22 -10.72 -4.65
N ILE A 4 -14.97 -10.19 -5.61
CA ILE A 4 -14.92 -8.77 -5.97
C ILE A 4 -15.34 -7.89 -4.78
N MET A 5 -16.36 -8.29 -4.02
CA MET A 5 -16.82 -7.54 -2.85
C MET A 5 -15.74 -7.51 -1.75
N ILE A 6 -15.07 -8.63 -1.52
CA ILE A 6 -13.97 -8.72 -0.53
C ILE A 6 -12.80 -7.84 -0.95
N ALA A 7 -12.36 -7.95 -2.21
CA ALA A 7 -11.30 -7.12 -2.76
C ALA A 7 -11.63 -5.62 -2.67
N THR A 8 -12.88 -5.26 -2.96
CA THR A 8 -13.37 -3.88 -2.84
C THR A 8 -13.33 -3.38 -1.41
N ASN A 9 -13.73 -4.21 -0.42
CA ASN A 9 -13.66 -3.84 0.99
C ASN A 9 -12.21 -3.61 1.46
N VAL A 10 -11.29 -4.48 1.09
CA VAL A 10 -9.86 -4.32 1.42
C VAL A 10 -9.27 -3.09 0.74
N PHE A 11 -9.60 -2.85 -0.52
CA PHE A 11 -9.22 -1.62 -1.21
C PHE A 11 -9.81 -0.38 -0.51
N PHE A 12 -11.06 -0.43 -0.07
CA PHE A 12 -11.69 0.68 0.64
C PHE A 12 -10.98 0.98 1.97
N ILE A 13 -10.53 -0.04 2.72
CA ILE A 13 -9.69 0.15 3.92
C ILE A 13 -8.42 0.91 3.56
N HIS A 14 -7.68 0.46 2.53
CA HIS A 14 -6.49 1.16 2.05
C HIS A 14 -6.78 2.62 1.68
N PHE A 15 -7.82 2.83 0.87
CA PHE A 15 -8.21 4.14 0.39
C PHE A 15 -8.55 5.09 1.53
N VAL A 16 -9.41 4.66 2.46
CA VAL A 16 -9.84 5.47 3.60
C VAL A 16 -8.67 5.78 4.53
N CYS A 17 -7.83 4.79 4.88
CA CYS A 17 -6.65 5.02 5.71
C CYS A 17 -5.71 6.06 5.10
N TYR A 18 -5.42 5.97 3.80
CA TYR A 18 -4.57 6.94 3.12
C TYR A 18 -5.16 8.36 3.18
N TRP A 19 -6.44 8.55 2.81
CA TRP A 19 -7.05 9.87 2.77
C TRP A 19 -7.30 10.47 4.16
N ILE A 20 -7.50 9.64 5.19
CA ILE A 20 -7.50 10.11 6.59
C ILE A 20 -6.11 10.65 6.96
N MET A 21 -5.04 9.96 6.61
CA MET A 21 -3.68 10.43 6.90
C MET A 21 -3.39 11.75 6.15
N VAL A 22 -3.76 11.86 4.88
CA VAL A 22 -3.66 13.11 4.13
C VAL A 22 -4.46 14.23 4.82
N TYR A 23 -5.69 13.96 5.26
CA TYR A 23 -6.50 14.94 5.98
C TYR A 23 -5.87 15.40 7.29
N LEU A 24 -5.29 14.49 8.07
CA LEU A 24 -4.72 14.81 9.38
C LEU A 24 -3.41 15.62 9.28
N TYR A 25 -2.57 15.29 8.31
CA TYR A 25 -1.20 15.82 8.21
C TYR A 25 -0.99 16.80 7.06
N ASP A 26 -1.89 16.83 6.08
CA ASP A 26 -1.80 17.68 4.88
C ASP A 26 -3.14 18.38 4.59
N LYS A 27 -3.72 19.00 5.61
CA LYS A 27 -5.08 19.59 5.59
C LYS A 27 -5.34 20.52 4.41
N ASN A 28 -4.31 21.23 3.95
CA ASN A 28 -4.44 22.18 2.85
C ASN A 28 -4.93 21.54 1.55
N VAL A 29 -4.70 20.22 1.37
CA VAL A 29 -5.21 19.48 0.20
C VAL A 29 -6.72 19.58 0.06
N PHE A 30 -7.47 19.71 1.18
CA PHE A 30 -8.92 19.74 1.16
C PHE A 30 -9.51 21.16 1.15
N TYR A 31 -8.72 22.18 1.52
CA TYR A 31 -9.17 23.56 1.60
C TYR A 31 -8.79 24.41 0.38
N ASP A 32 -7.78 23.98 -0.35
CA ASP A 32 -7.32 24.66 -1.55
C ASP A 32 -7.47 23.74 -2.77
N TRP A 33 -8.45 24.04 -3.60
CA TRP A 33 -8.74 23.27 -4.82
C TRP A 33 -7.58 23.26 -5.82
N THR A 34 -6.69 24.24 -5.78
CA THR A 34 -5.48 24.23 -6.61
C THR A 34 -4.55 23.11 -6.20
N ILE A 35 -4.52 22.78 -4.91
CA ILE A 35 -3.72 21.68 -4.35
C ILE A 35 -4.36 20.31 -4.65
N VAL A 36 -5.70 20.21 -4.66
CA VAL A 36 -6.40 18.97 -5.06
C VAL A 36 -6.05 18.56 -6.49
N LEU A 37 -5.81 19.56 -7.36
CA LEU A 37 -5.36 19.33 -8.73
C LEU A 37 -3.83 19.20 -8.85
N ASP A 38 -3.11 19.34 -7.75
CA ASP A 38 -1.65 19.21 -7.72
C ASP A 38 -1.20 17.80 -8.15
N ARG A 39 -0.05 17.76 -8.80
CA ARG A 39 0.50 16.52 -9.37
C ARG A 39 0.57 15.35 -8.39
N PRO A 40 1.08 15.50 -7.14
CA PRO A 40 1.16 14.40 -6.18
C PRO A 40 -0.20 13.79 -5.86
N VAL A 41 -1.21 14.61 -5.62
CA VAL A 41 -2.57 14.15 -5.30
C VAL A 41 -3.18 13.36 -6.45
N ARG A 42 -3.05 13.87 -7.69
CA ARG A 42 -3.54 13.20 -8.89
C ARG A 42 -2.82 11.87 -9.15
N LEU A 43 -1.49 11.83 -8.94
CA LEU A 43 -0.70 10.60 -9.12
C LEU A 43 -1.04 9.57 -8.05
N SER A 44 -1.18 9.97 -6.79
CA SER A 44 -1.61 9.08 -5.71
C SER A 44 -2.99 8.48 -5.99
N LEU A 45 -3.95 9.31 -6.42
CA LEU A 45 -5.28 8.83 -6.78
C LEU A 45 -5.24 7.89 -8.00
N LYS A 46 -4.47 8.26 -9.04
CA LYS A 46 -4.24 7.40 -10.20
C LYS A 46 -3.65 6.05 -9.79
N ASN A 47 -2.62 6.04 -8.95
CA ASN A 47 -1.96 4.83 -8.49
C ASN A 47 -2.92 3.93 -7.70
N GLN A 48 -3.76 4.51 -6.84
CA GLN A 48 -4.78 3.75 -6.11
C GLN A 48 -5.81 3.10 -7.06
N ILE A 49 -6.33 3.84 -8.03
CA ILE A 49 -7.39 3.33 -8.92
C ILE A 49 -6.82 2.37 -9.97
N LEU A 50 -5.71 2.74 -10.64
CA LEU A 50 -5.20 1.98 -11.79
C LEU A 50 -4.26 0.83 -11.42
N TYR A 51 -3.64 0.87 -10.23
CA TYR A 51 -2.67 -0.16 -9.82
C TYR A 51 -3.09 -0.87 -8.54
N THR A 52 -3.44 -0.15 -7.46
CA THR A 52 -3.79 -0.79 -6.19
C THR A 52 -5.06 -1.63 -6.31
N TYR A 53 -6.15 -1.05 -6.83
CA TYR A 53 -7.42 -1.76 -6.94
C TYR A 53 -7.35 -3.02 -7.82
N PRO A 54 -6.78 -2.98 -9.04
CA PRO A 54 -6.62 -4.19 -9.86
C PRO A 54 -5.70 -5.22 -9.21
N THR A 55 -4.62 -4.80 -8.57
CA THR A 55 -3.67 -5.71 -7.90
C THR A 55 -4.35 -6.44 -6.73
N ILE A 56 -5.12 -5.75 -5.90
CA ILE A 56 -5.91 -6.38 -4.82
C ILE A 56 -6.93 -7.37 -5.41
N ASN A 57 -7.64 -7.00 -6.48
CA ASN A 57 -8.58 -7.93 -7.14
C ASN A 57 -7.87 -9.18 -7.70
N LEU A 58 -6.70 -9.00 -8.30
CA LEU A 58 -5.89 -10.11 -8.81
C LEU A 58 -5.40 -11.01 -7.67
N LEU A 59 -4.92 -10.41 -6.57
CA LEU A 59 -4.50 -11.16 -5.38
C LEU A 59 -5.63 -12.06 -4.89
N PHE A 60 -6.84 -11.51 -4.69
CA PHE A 60 -7.97 -12.26 -4.16
C PHE A 60 -8.55 -13.30 -5.11
N ARG A 61 -8.22 -13.27 -6.40
CA ARG A 61 -8.57 -14.37 -7.32
C ARG A 61 -7.80 -15.65 -7.01
N TYR A 62 -6.59 -15.52 -6.50
CA TYR A 62 -5.68 -16.64 -6.29
C TYR A 62 -5.39 -16.90 -4.81
N TYR A 63 -5.69 -15.95 -3.94
CA TYR A 63 -5.51 -16.10 -2.50
C TYR A 63 -6.74 -16.75 -1.87
N PRO A 64 -6.58 -17.88 -1.15
CA PRO A 64 -7.68 -18.54 -0.48
C PRO A 64 -8.22 -17.67 0.65
N ILE A 65 -9.55 -17.53 0.71
CA ILE A 65 -10.21 -16.73 1.73
C ILE A 65 -10.41 -17.58 2.97
N ASN A 66 -9.97 -17.08 4.13
CA ASN A 66 -10.12 -17.72 5.42
C ASN A 66 -10.81 -16.78 6.41
N TYR A 67 -11.83 -17.28 7.10
CA TYR A 67 -12.55 -16.57 8.17
C TYR A 67 -12.23 -17.13 9.55
N ASP A 68 -11.56 -18.27 9.62
CA ASP A 68 -11.22 -18.96 10.85
C ASP A 68 -9.90 -18.46 11.45
N ASN A 69 -9.62 -18.88 12.68
CA ASN A 69 -8.34 -18.64 13.35
C ASN A 69 -7.94 -17.17 13.46
N PHE A 70 -8.90 -16.29 13.75
CA PHE A 70 -8.67 -14.84 13.88
C PHE A 70 -7.50 -14.51 14.83
N LEU A 71 -7.54 -15.05 16.07
CA LEU A 71 -6.50 -14.80 17.08
C LEU A 71 -5.13 -15.34 16.64
N PHE A 72 -5.10 -16.52 16.02
CA PHE A 72 -3.87 -17.09 15.51
C PHE A 72 -3.29 -16.25 14.35
N SER A 73 -4.14 -15.81 13.44
CA SER A 73 -3.73 -14.94 12.33
C SER A 73 -3.17 -13.59 12.80
N PHE A 74 -3.57 -13.11 13.97
CA PHE A 74 -3.03 -11.88 14.55
C PHE A 74 -1.52 -12.00 14.85
N SER A 75 -1.04 -13.20 15.22
CA SER A 75 0.39 -13.46 15.44
C SER A 75 1.26 -13.33 14.18
N TYR A 76 0.66 -13.29 12.98
CA TYR A 76 1.39 -13.08 11.73
C TYR A 76 1.73 -11.62 11.44
N LEU A 77 1.09 -10.64 12.09
CA LEU A 77 1.34 -9.22 11.84
C LEU A 77 2.83 -8.82 11.96
N PRO A 78 3.59 -9.25 12.99
CA PRO A 78 5.02 -8.97 13.06
C PRO A 78 5.81 -9.58 11.88
N ILE A 79 5.43 -10.77 11.43
CA ILE A 79 6.08 -11.43 10.30
C ILE A 79 5.82 -10.64 9.01
N LEU A 80 4.57 -10.23 8.80
CA LEU A 80 4.19 -9.39 7.66
C LEU A 80 4.96 -8.08 7.63
N ALA A 81 5.13 -7.42 8.80
CA ALA A 81 5.89 -6.19 8.93
C ALA A 81 7.36 -6.40 8.55
N VAL A 82 8.03 -7.38 9.17
CA VAL A 82 9.46 -7.66 8.91
C VAL A 82 9.70 -8.03 7.45
N VAL A 83 8.87 -8.91 6.88
CA VAL A 83 9.02 -9.32 5.47
C VAL A 83 8.75 -8.15 4.53
N GLY A 84 7.73 -7.34 4.83
CA GLY A 84 7.40 -6.13 4.07
C GLY A 84 8.55 -5.13 4.07
N ASP A 85 9.16 -4.86 5.24
CA ASP A 85 10.29 -3.94 5.38
C ASP A 85 11.54 -4.43 4.63
N ILE A 86 11.86 -5.73 4.74
CA ILE A 86 12.99 -6.33 4.01
C ILE A 86 12.74 -6.20 2.50
N TYR A 87 11.54 -6.54 2.04
CA TYR A 87 11.18 -6.44 0.63
C TYR A 87 11.26 -4.99 0.14
N PHE A 88 10.68 -4.05 0.89
CA PHE A 88 10.76 -2.63 0.58
C PHE A 88 12.19 -2.14 0.48
N TYR A 89 13.05 -2.48 1.45
CA TYR A 89 14.46 -2.11 1.43
C TYR A 89 15.18 -2.61 0.17
N ILE A 90 14.96 -3.88 -0.19
CA ILE A 90 15.62 -4.50 -1.36
C ILE A 90 15.14 -3.86 -2.67
N THR A 91 13.86 -3.50 -2.77
CA THR A 91 13.29 -2.91 -4.00
C THR A 91 13.51 -1.40 -4.09
N HIS A 92 13.50 -0.69 -2.96
CA HIS A 92 13.60 0.77 -2.90
C HIS A 92 15.06 1.25 -2.99
N ARG A 93 16.00 0.59 -2.31
CA ARG A 93 17.41 1.00 -2.32
C ARG A 93 18.05 1.11 -3.71
N PRO A 94 17.80 0.20 -4.67
CA PRO A 94 18.32 0.34 -6.03
C PRO A 94 17.83 1.60 -6.76
N LEU A 95 16.61 2.10 -6.41
CA LEU A 95 16.06 3.32 -7.02
C LEU A 95 16.88 4.57 -6.71
N HIS A 96 17.70 4.55 -5.64
CA HIS A 96 18.63 5.62 -5.30
C HIS A 96 19.96 5.57 -6.09
N THR A 97 20.16 4.56 -6.95
CA THR A 97 21.32 4.51 -7.84
C THR A 97 21.16 5.49 -9.01
N LYS A 98 22.28 6.02 -9.54
CA LYS A 98 22.28 6.99 -10.66
C LYS A 98 21.43 6.50 -11.86
N MET A 99 21.41 5.20 -12.12
CA MET A 99 20.72 4.61 -13.27
C MET A 99 19.19 4.59 -13.09
N LEU A 100 18.72 4.32 -11.89
CA LEU A 100 17.28 4.13 -11.60
C LEU A 100 16.63 5.36 -10.95
N PHE A 101 17.41 6.31 -10.45
CA PHE A 101 16.91 7.49 -9.73
C PHE A 101 15.91 8.32 -10.55
N LYS A 102 16.01 8.32 -11.87
CA LYS A 102 15.06 9.03 -12.75
C LYS A 102 13.61 8.58 -12.58
N TYR A 103 13.36 7.32 -12.19
CA TYR A 103 12.02 6.77 -11.94
C TYR A 103 11.50 7.11 -10.55
N HIS A 104 12.41 7.44 -9.62
CA HIS A 104 12.12 7.71 -8.22
C HIS A 104 12.24 9.21 -7.86
N GLN A 105 12.86 10.00 -8.71
CA GLN A 105 13.17 11.41 -8.47
C GLN A 105 11.94 12.26 -8.14
N SER A 106 10.79 11.98 -8.74
CA SER A 106 9.56 12.74 -8.51
C SER A 106 9.12 12.69 -7.04
N HIS A 107 9.35 11.57 -6.40
CA HIS A 107 9.05 11.32 -5.00
C HIS A 107 9.91 12.18 -4.04
N HIS A 108 11.15 12.47 -4.42
CA HIS A 108 12.11 13.27 -3.61
C HIS A 108 12.08 14.77 -3.93
N THR A 109 11.34 15.23 -4.94
CA THR A 109 11.34 16.64 -5.32
C THR A 109 10.32 17.46 -4.51
N GLY A 110 10.72 18.65 -4.05
CA GLY A 110 9.87 19.58 -3.32
C GLY A 110 9.64 19.22 -1.85
N LYS A 111 8.59 19.77 -1.24
CA LYS A 111 8.30 19.55 0.18
C LYS A 111 7.82 18.13 0.43
N ILE A 112 8.30 17.54 1.54
CA ILE A 112 7.79 16.27 2.05
C ILE A 112 6.33 16.48 2.47
N ARG A 113 5.43 15.63 1.99
CA ARG A 113 3.98 15.70 2.25
C ARG A 113 3.39 14.30 2.21
N VAL A 114 2.46 14.02 3.12
CA VAL A 114 1.75 12.72 3.15
C VAL A 114 1.04 12.39 1.83
N ALA A 115 0.51 13.42 1.14
CA ALA A 115 -0.09 13.24 -0.18
C ALA A 115 0.88 12.71 -1.25
N LYS A 116 2.19 12.73 -0.98
CA LYS A 116 3.23 12.16 -1.86
C LYS A 116 3.56 10.69 -1.56
N ALA A 117 3.08 10.12 -0.48
CA ALA A 117 3.42 8.76 -0.09
C ALA A 117 3.14 7.71 -1.20
N LEU A 118 2.21 8.00 -2.09
CA LEU A 118 1.84 7.14 -3.22
C LEU A 118 2.05 7.80 -4.60
N ASP A 119 2.81 8.90 -4.70
CA ASP A 119 2.96 9.66 -5.96
C ASP A 119 4.07 9.14 -6.88
N GLY A 120 4.72 8.05 -6.53
CA GLY A 120 5.77 7.42 -7.33
C GLY A 120 5.31 6.97 -8.72
N ASP A 121 6.28 6.61 -9.57
CA ASP A 121 6.00 5.96 -10.85
C ASP A 121 5.17 4.68 -10.64
N GLY A 122 4.34 4.30 -11.63
CA GLY A 122 3.48 3.13 -11.52
C GLY A 122 4.25 1.83 -11.25
N ILE A 123 5.44 1.67 -11.81
CA ILE A 123 6.31 0.51 -11.56
C ILE A 123 6.81 0.54 -10.11
N GLU A 124 7.28 1.70 -9.64
CA GLU A 124 7.68 1.89 -8.25
C GLU A 124 6.53 1.59 -7.29
N HIS A 125 5.34 2.10 -7.59
CA HIS A 125 4.16 1.86 -6.78
C HIS A 125 3.80 0.36 -6.69
N ILE A 126 3.82 -0.37 -7.82
CA ILE A 126 3.52 -1.80 -7.84
C ILE A 126 4.62 -2.61 -7.14
N VAL A 127 5.88 -2.38 -7.51
CA VAL A 127 7.01 -3.19 -7.03
C VAL A 127 7.39 -2.79 -5.60
N GLY A 128 7.52 -1.50 -5.31
CA GLY A 128 7.90 -1.01 -3.99
C GLY A 128 6.74 -1.08 -3.00
N ASN A 129 5.73 -0.23 -3.20
CA ASN A 129 4.67 -0.05 -2.19
C ASN A 129 3.75 -1.29 -2.08
N LEU A 130 3.13 -1.73 -3.19
CA LEU A 130 2.24 -2.89 -3.16
C LEU A 130 2.99 -4.19 -2.92
N GLY A 131 4.18 -4.34 -3.52
CA GLY A 131 5.02 -5.51 -3.33
C GLY A 131 5.41 -5.72 -1.87
N SER A 132 5.73 -4.65 -1.12
CA SER A 132 6.04 -4.74 0.31
C SER A 132 4.84 -5.23 1.14
N VAL A 133 3.64 -4.76 0.83
CA VAL A 133 2.42 -5.20 1.52
C VAL A 133 2.10 -6.67 1.23
N ILE A 134 2.31 -7.10 -0.03
CA ILE A 134 1.89 -8.42 -0.51
C ILE A 134 2.95 -9.50 -0.23
N SER A 135 4.24 -9.16 -0.19
CA SER A 135 5.33 -10.14 -0.05
C SER A 135 5.19 -11.06 1.15
N GLY A 136 4.87 -10.50 2.32
CA GLY A 136 4.64 -11.30 3.52
C GLY A 136 3.43 -12.23 3.43
N ILE A 137 2.36 -11.78 2.76
CA ILE A 137 1.15 -12.57 2.53
C ILE A 137 1.48 -13.78 1.65
N LEU A 138 2.21 -13.55 0.55
CA LEU A 138 2.61 -14.62 -0.37
C LEU A 138 3.59 -15.59 0.28
N LEU A 139 4.52 -15.10 1.11
CA LEU A 139 5.44 -15.96 1.87
C LEU A 139 4.68 -16.88 2.82
N LEU A 140 3.75 -16.33 3.62
CA LEU A 140 2.94 -17.14 4.53
C LEU A 140 2.11 -18.18 3.77
N GLN A 141 1.50 -17.80 2.65
CA GLN A 141 0.78 -18.73 1.80
C GLN A 141 1.69 -19.84 1.24
N TYR A 142 2.89 -19.49 0.79
CA TYR A 142 3.86 -20.46 0.27
C TYR A 142 4.25 -21.51 1.29
N ILE A 143 4.38 -21.14 2.56
CA ILE A 143 4.69 -22.08 3.65
C ILE A 143 3.44 -22.72 4.28
N GLY A 144 2.27 -22.57 3.66
CA GLY A 144 1.03 -23.27 4.02
C GLY A 144 0.13 -22.55 5.01
N PHE A 145 0.40 -21.29 5.34
CA PHE A 145 -0.45 -20.49 6.22
C PHE A 145 -1.38 -19.56 5.43
N ILE A 146 -2.66 -19.55 5.82
CA ILE A 146 -3.68 -18.67 5.24
C ILE A 146 -4.12 -17.70 6.31
N ILE A 147 -3.97 -16.41 6.03
CA ILE A 147 -4.32 -15.34 6.97
C ILE A 147 -5.84 -15.14 6.97
N ASN A 148 -6.40 -14.92 8.16
CA ASN A 148 -7.80 -14.52 8.29
C ASN A 148 -8.05 -13.19 7.58
N ILE A 149 -9.17 -13.07 6.87
CA ILE A 149 -9.49 -11.92 6.02
C ILE A 149 -9.57 -10.60 6.79
N TYR A 150 -10.02 -10.61 8.03
CA TYR A 150 -10.09 -9.40 8.87
C TYR A 150 -8.69 -8.94 9.30
N ILE A 151 -7.78 -9.89 9.59
CA ILE A 151 -6.38 -9.58 9.89
C ILE A 151 -5.65 -9.09 8.64
N LEU A 152 -6.00 -9.61 7.47
CA LEU A 152 -5.48 -9.11 6.21
C LEU A 152 -5.92 -7.65 5.96
N GLY A 153 -7.19 -7.32 6.19
CA GLY A 153 -7.67 -5.94 6.12
C GLY A 153 -6.95 -5.02 7.11
N LEU A 154 -6.77 -5.48 8.35
CA LEU A 154 -6.02 -4.76 9.38
C LEU A 154 -4.57 -4.51 8.95
N TRP A 155 -3.90 -5.53 8.40
CA TRP A 155 -2.54 -5.41 7.87
C TRP A 155 -2.44 -4.35 6.77
N VAL A 156 -3.34 -4.37 5.79
CA VAL A 156 -3.37 -3.37 4.72
C VAL A 156 -3.55 -1.95 5.28
N GLY A 157 -4.42 -1.78 6.28
CA GLY A 157 -4.60 -0.50 6.97
C GLY A 157 -3.33 -0.03 7.68
N ILE A 158 -2.69 -0.90 8.47
CA ILE A 158 -1.42 -0.61 9.18
C ILE A 158 -0.33 -0.24 8.18
N ALA A 159 -0.13 -1.05 7.15
CA ALA A 159 0.90 -0.80 6.12
C ALA A 159 0.67 0.55 5.42
N THR A 160 -0.58 0.90 5.11
CA THR A 160 -0.92 2.19 4.50
C THR A 160 -0.59 3.36 5.44
N ILE A 161 -0.97 3.26 6.71
CA ILE A 161 -0.70 4.31 7.71
C ILE A 161 0.80 4.49 7.92
N THR A 162 1.56 3.39 8.05
CA THR A 162 3.03 3.44 8.21
C THR A 162 3.70 4.04 6.99
N THR A 163 3.28 3.68 5.77
CA THR A 163 3.79 4.31 4.54
C THR A 163 3.54 5.82 4.53
N CYS A 164 2.35 6.27 4.93
CA CYS A 164 2.04 7.69 5.03
C CYS A 164 2.86 8.40 6.12
N TYR A 165 3.08 7.75 7.25
CA TYR A 165 3.83 8.34 8.39
C TYR A 165 5.31 8.51 8.10
N SER A 166 5.89 7.69 7.22
CA SER A 166 7.30 7.81 6.82
C SER A 166 7.56 8.96 5.83
N HIS A 167 6.52 9.67 5.39
CA HIS A 167 6.55 10.84 4.49
C HIS A 167 6.08 12.08 5.21
#